data_c9542fe1d4172f813ca7f484961fc828
#
_entry.id   c9542fe1d4172f813ca7f484961fc828
#
_cell.length_a   1.000
_cell.length_b   1.000
_cell.length_c   1.000
_cell.angle_alpha   90.00
_cell.angle_beta   90.00
_cell.angle_gamma   90.00
#
_symmetry.space_group_name_H-M   'P 1'
#
loop_
_entity.id
_entity.type
_entity.pdbx_description
1 polymer ?
#
loop_
_entity_poly.entity_id
_entity_poly.type
_entity_poly.pdbx_seq_one_letter_code
_entity_poly.pdbx_strand_id
1 'polypeptide(L)'
;VSYFTVRSIAKMLEMAELSIESIQFVEYHGGSLRIFARHSSEVSNHCTDAIRIISQEIESNTFDIDTYKIFMEKTLSRRNQFLREIYRIKSLNTSIIGVGAAAKGNTFLNFYNLDNSVIDFITDISVHKQNKYTPLSRIPIVGDTVFAQYDEVYALILSWNISDILKEKLLEINP
;
A
#
# COMPACT_ATOMS: atom_id res chain seq x y z
N VAL A 1 8.95 -6.56 -5.09
CA VAL A 1 8.31 -6.98 -3.83
C VAL A 1 7.58 -8.27 -4.11
N SER A 2 7.80 -9.28 -3.27
CA SER A 2 7.13 -10.58 -3.40
C SER A 2 5.99 -10.68 -2.40
N TYR A 3 4.85 -11.18 -2.85
CA TYR A 3 3.71 -11.52 -2.01
C TYR A 3 3.52 -13.03 -2.01
N PHE A 4 3.15 -13.58 -0.87
CA PHE A 4 3.01 -15.01 -0.69
C PHE A 4 1.60 -15.36 -0.22
N THR A 5 1.07 -16.46 -0.72
CA THR A 5 -0.07 -17.17 -0.14
C THR A 5 0.43 -18.19 0.89
N VAL A 6 -0.42 -18.67 1.78
CA VAL A 6 -0.03 -19.73 2.73
C VAL A 6 0.34 -21.01 1.97
N ARG A 7 -0.36 -21.34 0.89
CA ARG A 7 -0.01 -22.46 0.02
C ARG A 7 1.40 -22.35 -0.57
N SER A 8 1.79 -21.16 -1.05
CA SER A 8 3.13 -20.97 -1.62
C SER A 8 4.24 -21.06 -0.58
N ILE A 9 4.00 -20.55 0.64
CA ILE A 9 4.93 -20.67 1.76
C ILE A 9 5.04 -22.12 2.22
N ALA A 10 3.91 -22.82 2.36
CA ALA A 10 3.90 -24.24 2.72
C ALA A 10 4.79 -25.04 1.75
N LYS A 11 4.62 -24.82 0.43
CA LYS A 11 5.44 -25.49 -0.58
C LYS A 11 6.93 -25.15 -0.48
N MET A 12 7.26 -23.92 -0.18
CA MET A 12 8.64 -23.48 0.01
C MET A 12 9.27 -24.10 1.26
N LEU A 13 8.50 -24.19 2.36
CA LEU A 13 8.96 -24.83 3.59
C LEU A 13 9.14 -26.34 3.44
N GLU A 14 8.23 -27.03 2.73
CA GLU A 14 8.37 -28.45 2.40
C GLU A 14 9.67 -28.75 1.66
N MET A 15 10.08 -27.89 0.71
CA MET A 15 11.36 -28.05 -0.01
C MET A 15 12.59 -27.91 0.91
N ALA A 16 12.44 -27.33 2.08
CA ALA A 16 13.47 -27.18 3.10
C ALA A 16 13.26 -28.13 4.29
N GLU A 17 12.46 -29.18 4.13
CA GLU A 17 12.12 -30.15 5.19
C GLU A 17 11.53 -29.49 6.46
N LEU A 18 10.75 -28.42 6.23
CA LEU A 18 10.05 -27.70 7.28
C LEU A 18 8.53 -27.83 7.08
N SER A 19 7.79 -27.68 8.20
CA SER A 19 6.33 -27.58 8.20
C SER A 19 5.88 -26.35 8.96
N ILE A 20 4.68 -25.86 8.67
CA ILE A 20 4.05 -24.75 9.41
C ILE A 20 3.54 -25.29 10.75
N GLU A 21 4.09 -24.80 11.83
CA GLU A 21 3.69 -25.12 13.20
C GLU A 21 2.51 -24.27 13.67
N SER A 22 2.53 -22.96 13.38
CA SER A 22 1.44 -22.04 13.71
C SER A 22 1.43 -20.82 12.82
N ILE A 23 0.27 -20.15 12.75
CA ILE A 23 0.07 -18.89 12.00
C ILE A 23 -0.58 -17.87 12.93
N GLN A 24 -0.04 -16.65 12.94
CA GLN A 24 -0.61 -15.51 13.62
C GLN A 24 -0.97 -14.41 12.63
N PHE A 25 -2.19 -13.88 12.75
CA PHE A 25 -2.57 -12.64 12.05
C PHE A 25 -2.03 -11.45 12.85
N VAL A 26 -1.36 -10.53 12.19
CA VAL A 26 -0.80 -9.31 12.76
C VAL A 26 -1.23 -8.09 11.96
N GLU A 27 -1.63 -7.02 12.67
CA GLU A 27 -2.14 -5.77 12.07
C GLU A 27 -1.02 -4.88 11.50
N TYR A 28 -0.01 -5.47 10.92
CA TYR A 28 1.11 -4.74 10.36
C TYR A 28 0.92 -4.55 8.85
N HIS A 29 1.13 -3.32 8.36
CA HIS A 29 0.97 -2.95 6.95
C HIS A 29 -0.43 -3.24 6.34
N GLY A 30 -1.48 -3.20 7.14
CA GLY A 30 -2.85 -3.49 6.68
C GLY A 30 -3.22 -4.98 6.70
N GLY A 31 -2.54 -5.74 7.54
CA GLY A 31 -2.70 -7.17 7.73
C GLY A 31 -1.52 -7.96 7.15
N SER A 32 -0.95 -8.80 7.99
CA SER A 32 0.17 -9.70 7.64
C SER A 32 0.01 -11.03 8.37
N LEU A 33 0.67 -12.05 7.85
CA LEU A 33 0.79 -13.35 8.52
C LEU A 33 2.19 -13.51 9.10
N ARG A 34 2.26 -13.88 10.36
CA ARG A 34 3.49 -14.39 10.98
C ARG A 34 3.39 -15.90 11.01
N ILE A 35 4.36 -16.57 10.39
CA ILE A 35 4.39 -18.02 10.27
C ILE A 35 5.55 -18.54 11.11
N PHE A 36 5.25 -19.50 11.97
CA PHE A 36 6.23 -20.27 12.72
C PHE A 36 6.41 -21.61 12.01
N ALA A 37 7.65 -21.96 11.73
CA ALA A 37 8.00 -23.21 11.06
C ALA A 37 8.89 -24.07 11.96
N ARG A 38 8.79 -25.40 11.82
CA ARG A 38 9.62 -26.36 12.53
C ARG A 38 10.16 -27.42 11.56
N HIS A 39 11.23 -28.08 11.93
CA HIS A 39 11.67 -29.29 11.23
C HIS A 39 10.61 -30.40 11.35
N SER A 40 10.33 -31.06 10.26
CA SER A 40 9.39 -32.18 10.22
C SER A 40 9.99 -33.31 9.38
N SER A 41 9.98 -34.52 9.93
CA SER A 41 10.33 -35.73 9.18
C SER A 41 9.18 -36.16 8.24
N GLU A 42 7.98 -35.63 8.44
CA GLU A 42 6.81 -35.85 7.57
C GLU A 42 6.56 -34.59 6.75
N VAL A 43 6.90 -34.66 5.48
CA VAL A 43 6.61 -33.60 4.51
C VAL A 43 5.10 -33.39 4.45
N SER A 44 4.63 -32.14 4.54
CA SER A 44 3.22 -31.74 4.51
C SER A 44 2.44 -31.84 5.84
N ASN A 45 3.07 -32.13 6.97
CA ASN A 45 2.41 -32.11 8.27
C ASN A 45 2.27 -30.66 8.84
N HIS A 46 1.52 -29.82 8.10
CA HIS A 46 1.22 -28.45 8.52
C HIS A 46 0.12 -28.42 9.57
N CYS A 47 0.09 -27.35 10.38
CA CYS A 47 -0.96 -27.17 11.40
C CYS A 47 -2.36 -26.99 10.77
N THR A 48 -3.39 -27.24 11.55
CA THR A 48 -4.80 -27.15 11.12
C THR A 48 -5.15 -25.77 10.52
N ASP A 49 -4.62 -24.69 11.09
CA ASP A 49 -4.84 -23.35 10.57
C ASP A 49 -4.24 -23.14 9.16
N ALA A 50 -3.06 -23.70 8.91
CA ALA A 50 -2.46 -23.66 7.57
C ALA A 50 -3.33 -24.40 6.55
N ILE A 51 -3.81 -25.60 6.89
CA ILE A 51 -4.68 -26.40 6.04
C ILE A 51 -5.98 -25.65 5.74
N ARG A 52 -6.61 -25.06 6.77
CA ARG A 52 -7.83 -24.27 6.62
C ARG A 52 -7.64 -23.06 5.73
N ILE A 53 -6.55 -22.29 5.91
CA ILE A 53 -6.28 -21.10 5.09
C ILE A 53 -5.99 -21.50 3.64
N ILE A 54 -5.23 -22.56 3.40
CA ILE A 54 -4.98 -23.08 2.05
C ILE A 54 -6.29 -23.48 1.35
N SER A 55 -7.22 -24.12 2.08
CA SER A 55 -8.55 -24.45 1.54
C SER A 55 -9.31 -23.17 1.16
N GLN A 56 -9.30 -22.15 1.99
CA GLN A 56 -9.92 -20.84 1.70
C GLN A 56 -9.28 -20.15 0.49
N GLU A 57 -7.95 -20.22 0.34
CA GLU A 57 -7.25 -19.69 -0.85
C GLU A 57 -7.70 -20.39 -2.13
N ILE A 58 -7.94 -21.71 -2.08
CA ILE A 58 -8.45 -22.50 -3.22
C ILE A 58 -9.90 -22.13 -3.52
N GLU A 59 -10.77 -22.13 -2.52
CA GLU A 59 -12.20 -21.81 -2.65
C GLU A 59 -12.44 -20.39 -3.18
N SER A 60 -11.56 -19.44 -2.83
CA SER A 60 -11.61 -18.07 -3.32
C SER A 60 -11.04 -17.88 -4.74
N ASN A 61 -10.68 -18.96 -5.43
CA ASN A 61 -10.05 -18.94 -6.75
C ASN A 61 -8.76 -18.08 -6.80
N THR A 62 -8.00 -18.03 -5.69
CA THR A 62 -6.74 -17.25 -5.60
C THR A 62 -5.69 -17.73 -6.62
N PHE A 63 -5.81 -18.95 -7.14
CA PHE A 63 -4.86 -19.53 -8.09
C PHE A 63 -5.38 -19.54 -9.54
N ASP A 64 -6.55 -18.95 -9.78
CA ASP A 64 -7.12 -18.84 -11.12
C ASP A 64 -6.66 -17.52 -11.78
N ILE A 65 -6.18 -17.64 -13.02
CA ILE A 65 -5.71 -16.50 -13.82
C ILE A 65 -6.84 -15.49 -14.09
N ASP A 66 -8.08 -15.94 -14.21
CA ASP A 66 -9.21 -15.05 -14.50
C ASP A 66 -9.55 -14.16 -13.29
N THR A 67 -9.30 -14.63 -12.08
CA THR A 67 -9.36 -13.81 -10.86
C THR A 67 -8.43 -12.60 -10.97
N TYR A 68 -7.22 -12.77 -11.47
CA TYR A 68 -6.25 -11.68 -11.65
C TYR A 68 -6.59 -10.77 -12.83
N LYS A 69 -7.16 -11.28 -13.90
CA LYS A 69 -7.68 -10.45 -15.01
C LYS A 69 -8.78 -9.51 -14.51
N ILE A 70 -9.77 -10.05 -13.81
CA ILE A 70 -10.87 -9.28 -13.22
C ILE A 70 -10.34 -8.25 -12.21
N PHE A 71 -9.35 -8.64 -11.39
CA PHE A 71 -8.71 -7.72 -10.47
C PHE A 71 -8.04 -6.54 -11.20
N MET A 72 -7.31 -6.81 -12.28
CA MET A 72 -6.67 -5.77 -13.08
C MET A 72 -7.68 -4.84 -13.76
N GLU A 73 -8.76 -5.37 -14.32
CA GLU A 73 -9.84 -4.57 -14.91
C GLU A 73 -10.48 -3.62 -13.88
N LYS A 74 -10.79 -4.13 -12.69
CA LYS A 74 -11.31 -3.32 -11.57
C LYS A 74 -10.30 -2.26 -11.13
N THR A 75 -9.02 -2.60 -11.08
CA THR A 75 -7.94 -1.69 -10.69
C THR A 75 -7.80 -0.56 -11.70
N LEU A 76 -7.81 -0.85 -12.99
CA LEU A 76 -7.77 0.15 -14.05
C LEU A 76 -9.03 1.04 -14.06
N SER A 77 -10.20 0.47 -13.82
CA SER A 77 -11.43 1.24 -13.70
C SER A 77 -11.38 2.23 -12.52
N ARG A 78 -10.93 1.79 -11.35
CA ARG A 78 -10.73 2.65 -10.18
C ARG A 78 -9.68 3.73 -10.43
N ARG A 79 -8.58 3.39 -11.11
CA ARG A 79 -7.57 4.36 -11.54
C ARG A 79 -8.21 5.47 -12.38
N ASN A 80 -9.00 5.13 -13.37
CA ASN A 80 -9.65 6.10 -14.25
C ASN A 80 -10.68 6.96 -13.51
N GLN A 81 -11.41 6.41 -12.53
CA GLN A 81 -12.32 7.17 -11.68
C GLN A 81 -11.56 8.19 -10.82
N PHE A 82 -10.48 7.74 -10.17
CA PHE A 82 -9.64 8.59 -9.36
C PHE A 82 -9.00 9.73 -10.17
N LEU A 83 -8.47 9.44 -11.35
CA LEU A 83 -7.87 10.47 -12.23
C LEU A 83 -8.91 11.52 -12.65
N ARG A 84 -10.15 11.11 -12.97
CA ARG A 84 -11.21 12.08 -13.27
C ARG A 84 -11.44 13.04 -12.09
N GLU A 85 -11.45 12.52 -10.86
CA GLU A 85 -11.64 13.36 -9.67
C GLU A 85 -10.44 14.29 -9.43
N ILE A 86 -9.23 13.79 -9.53
CA ILE A 86 -8.00 14.60 -9.39
C ILE A 86 -7.97 15.76 -10.41
N TYR A 87 -8.28 15.48 -11.68
CA TYR A 87 -8.30 16.54 -12.70
C TYR A 87 -9.49 17.49 -12.55
N ARG A 88 -10.63 17.02 -12.02
CA ARG A 88 -11.74 17.90 -11.63
C ARG A 88 -11.29 18.87 -10.53
N ILE A 89 -10.63 18.39 -9.49
CA ILE A 89 -10.07 19.23 -8.42
C ILE A 89 -9.05 20.23 -9.02
N LYS A 90 -8.13 19.78 -9.84
CA LYS A 90 -7.12 20.65 -10.46
C LYS A 90 -7.76 21.75 -11.30
N SER A 91 -8.91 21.51 -11.94
CA SER A 91 -9.64 22.52 -12.72
C SER A 91 -10.26 23.65 -11.87
N LEU A 92 -10.34 23.48 -10.54
CA LEU A 92 -10.76 24.50 -9.59
C LEU A 92 -9.64 25.49 -9.23
N ASN A 93 -8.44 25.33 -9.79
CA ASN A 93 -7.22 26.07 -9.44
C ASN A 93 -6.81 25.96 -7.96
N THR A 94 -7.22 24.89 -7.29
CA THR A 94 -6.85 24.60 -5.91
C THR A 94 -5.61 23.72 -5.89
N SER A 95 -4.71 23.97 -4.94
CA SER A 95 -3.50 23.17 -4.73
C SER A 95 -3.82 21.74 -4.29
N ILE A 96 -3.10 20.78 -4.87
CA ILE A 96 -3.13 19.38 -4.44
C ILE A 96 -1.76 19.05 -3.85
N ILE A 97 -1.74 18.70 -2.57
CA ILE A 97 -0.52 18.37 -1.82
C ILE A 97 -0.56 16.90 -1.42
N GLY A 98 0.52 16.17 -1.71
CA GLY A 98 0.69 14.81 -1.24
C GLY A 98 1.12 14.78 0.23
N VAL A 99 0.67 13.79 1.01
CA VAL A 99 1.02 13.63 2.42
C VAL A 99 1.68 12.29 2.67
N GLY A 100 2.95 12.34 3.10
CA GLY A 100 3.77 11.17 3.38
C GLY A 100 4.52 10.62 2.15
N ALA A 101 5.81 10.93 2.04
CA ALA A 101 6.70 10.41 0.99
C ALA A 101 7.11 8.96 1.27
N ALA A 102 6.12 8.04 1.29
CA ALA A 102 6.31 6.62 1.54
C ALA A 102 6.58 5.84 0.25
N ALA A 103 7.25 4.69 0.36
CA ALA A 103 7.51 3.81 -0.78
C ALA A 103 6.23 3.36 -1.50
N LYS A 104 5.17 3.02 -0.74
CA LYS A 104 3.86 2.67 -1.29
C LYS A 104 3.22 3.84 -2.03
N GLY A 105 3.35 5.07 -1.48
CA GLY A 105 2.90 6.30 -2.12
C GLY A 105 3.60 6.55 -3.45
N ASN A 106 4.91 6.30 -3.52
CA ASN A 106 5.64 6.43 -4.78
C ASN A 106 5.16 5.41 -5.84
N THR A 107 4.85 4.17 -5.45
CA THR A 107 4.24 3.18 -6.35
C THR A 107 2.88 3.66 -6.85
N PHE A 108 2.06 4.25 -5.97
CA PHE A 108 0.78 4.85 -6.32
C PHE A 108 0.95 5.98 -7.35
N LEU A 109 1.80 6.95 -7.06
CA LEU A 109 2.05 8.09 -7.97
C LEU A 109 2.45 7.62 -9.38
N ASN A 110 3.36 6.66 -9.46
CA ASN A 110 3.82 6.13 -10.75
C ASN A 110 2.74 5.32 -11.48
N PHE A 111 1.94 4.52 -10.76
CA PHE A 111 0.83 3.76 -11.35
C PHE A 111 -0.26 4.69 -11.90
N TYR A 112 -0.55 5.79 -11.21
CA TYR A 112 -1.52 6.80 -11.64
C TYR A 112 -0.94 7.82 -12.60
N ASN A 113 0.38 7.78 -12.84
CA ASN A 113 1.12 8.72 -13.68
C ASN A 113 0.93 10.18 -13.23
N LEU A 114 1.02 10.39 -11.91
CA LEU A 114 0.92 11.70 -11.27
C LEU A 114 2.32 12.27 -11.05
N ASP A 115 2.54 13.49 -11.50
CA ASP A 115 3.79 14.22 -11.36
C ASP A 115 3.57 15.63 -10.79
N ASN A 116 4.58 16.48 -10.86
CA ASN A 116 4.54 17.84 -10.35
C ASN A 116 3.66 18.81 -11.17
N SER A 117 3.11 18.40 -12.30
CA SER A 117 2.09 19.17 -13.02
C SER A 117 0.71 19.06 -12.35
N VAL A 118 0.48 18.01 -11.57
CA VAL A 118 -0.78 17.72 -10.89
C VAL A 118 -0.67 17.94 -9.38
N ILE A 119 0.40 17.41 -8.76
CA ILE A 119 0.66 17.50 -7.32
C ILE A 119 1.80 18.50 -7.12
N ASP A 120 1.53 19.58 -6.41
CA ASP A 120 2.46 20.68 -6.29
C ASP A 120 3.73 20.28 -5.51
N PHE A 121 3.57 19.55 -4.39
CA PHE A 121 4.65 18.93 -3.61
C PHE A 121 4.08 17.83 -2.71
N ILE A 122 4.99 17.10 -2.03
CA ILE A 122 4.63 16.11 -1.03
C ILE A 122 5.25 16.53 0.30
N THR A 123 4.49 16.40 1.40
CA THR A 123 5.03 16.63 2.73
C THR A 123 5.50 15.33 3.38
N ASP A 124 6.57 15.42 4.18
CA ASP A 124 7.04 14.33 5.03
C ASP A 124 7.79 14.90 6.25
N ILE A 125 7.55 14.32 7.42
CA ILE A 125 8.20 14.72 8.68
C ILE A 125 9.69 14.38 8.69
N SER A 126 10.13 13.45 7.86
CA SER A 126 11.53 13.01 7.82
C SER A 126 12.42 14.05 7.14
N VAL A 127 13.27 14.71 7.92
CA VAL A 127 14.28 15.65 7.43
C VAL A 127 15.20 15.05 6.37
N HIS A 128 15.38 13.72 6.38
CA HIS A 128 16.20 13.01 5.40
C HIS A 128 15.56 12.95 4.01
N LYS A 129 14.25 13.15 3.92
CA LYS A 129 13.50 13.17 2.65
C LYS A 129 13.25 14.59 2.16
N GLN A 130 13.14 15.56 3.06
CA GLN A 130 12.92 16.96 2.71
C GLN A 130 14.03 17.49 1.81
N ASN A 131 13.69 18.43 0.94
CA ASN A 131 14.56 19.00 -0.11
C ASN A 131 15.05 17.96 -1.14
N LYS A 132 14.34 16.84 -1.28
CA LYS A 132 14.53 15.83 -2.32
C LYS A 132 13.30 15.73 -3.20
N TYR A 133 13.34 14.81 -4.14
CA TYR A 133 12.25 14.56 -5.08
C TYR A 133 11.82 13.09 -5.03
N THR A 134 10.55 12.85 -5.33
CA THR A 134 10.05 11.48 -5.51
C THR A 134 10.70 10.83 -6.73
N PRO A 135 11.03 9.53 -6.66
CA PRO A 135 11.54 8.78 -7.81
C PRO A 135 10.54 8.77 -8.97
N LEU A 136 11.01 8.98 -10.19
CA LEU A 136 10.28 9.05 -11.45
C LEU A 136 9.34 10.25 -11.57
N SER A 137 8.36 10.40 -10.68
CA SER A 137 7.37 11.50 -10.70
C SER A 137 7.96 12.87 -10.39
N ARG A 138 9.16 12.93 -9.78
CA ARG A 138 9.93 14.17 -9.50
C ARG A 138 9.17 15.26 -8.77
N ILE A 139 8.22 14.89 -7.91
CA ILE A 139 7.50 15.83 -7.07
C ILE A 139 8.41 16.23 -5.91
N PRO A 140 8.58 17.54 -5.60
CA PRO A 140 9.43 17.98 -4.50
C PRO A 140 8.86 17.56 -3.15
N ILE A 141 9.75 17.28 -2.18
CA ILE A 141 9.38 16.89 -0.82
C ILE A 141 9.76 17.99 0.16
N VAL A 142 8.80 18.44 0.96
CA VAL A 142 8.93 19.53 1.94
C VAL A 142 8.45 19.10 3.33
N GLY A 143 8.60 19.97 4.34
CA GLY A 143 8.09 19.73 5.70
C GLY A 143 6.58 20.01 5.82
N ASP A 144 5.90 19.38 6.78
CA ASP A 144 4.45 19.49 6.97
C ASP A 144 3.97 20.89 7.36
N THR A 145 4.83 21.74 7.93
CA THR A 145 4.50 23.13 8.33
C THR A 145 4.02 24.01 7.17
N VAL A 146 4.26 23.59 5.93
CA VAL A 146 3.82 24.31 4.74
C VAL A 146 2.28 24.41 4.66
N PHE A 147 1.53 23.46 5.23
CA PHE A 147 0.06 23.50 5.24
C PHE A 147 -0.52 24.76 5.89
N ALA A 148 0.16 25.34 6.88
CA ALA A 148 -0.26 26.58 7.53
C ALA A 148 -0.26 27.81 6.60
N GLN A 149 0.28 27.70 5.40
CA GLN A 149 0.34 28.79 4.41
C GLN A 149 -0.85 28.80 3.43
N TYR A 150 -1.75 27.82 3.53
CA TYR A 150 -2.90 27.67 2.63
C TYR A 150 -4.20 27.90 3.36
N ASP A 151 -5.10 28.68 2.78
CA ASP A 151 -6.48 28.83 3.27
C ASP A 151 -7.33 27.60 2.92
N GLU A 152 -7.10 27.02 1.74
CA GLU A 152 -7.77 25.82 1.26
C GLU A 152 -6.82 24.97 0.41
N VAL A 153 -6.80 23.67 0.66
CA VAL A 153 -5.94 22.73 -0.06
C VAL A 153 -6.52 21.30 -0.06
N TYR A 154 -6.31 20.58 -1.13
CA TYR A 154 -6.61 19.15 -1.18
C TYR A 154 -5.38 18.35 -0.75
N ALA A 155 -5.51 17.60 0.34
CA ALA A 155 -4.47 16.71 0.85
C ALA A 155 -4.65 15.28 0.32
N LEU A 156 -3.75 14.82 -0.54
CA LEU A 156 -3.70 13.44 -1.02
C LEU A 156 -2.83 12.61 -0.08
N ILE A 157 -3.46 11.82 0.81
CA ILE A 157 -2.75 10.97 1.76
C ILE A 157 -2.14 9.76 1.04
N LEU A 158 -0.82 9.74 0.92
CA LEU A 158 -0.04 8.67 0.27
C LEU A 158 0.35 7.55 1.22
N SER A 159 0.38 7.82 2.52
CA SER A 159 0.62 6.84 3.59
C SER A 159 -0.71 6.31 4.15
N TRP A 160 -1.52 5.72 3.29
CA TRP A 160 -2.91 5.32 3.56
C TRP A 160 -3.11 4.42 4.80
N ASN A 161 -2.10 3.63 5.17
CA ASN A 161 -2.16 2.73 6.34
C ASN A 161 -2.14 3.46 7.69
N ILE A 162 -1.87 4.76 7.70
CA ILE A 162 -1.94 5.65 8.87
C ILE A 162 -2.76 6.91 8.57
N SER A 163 -3.73 6.80 7.65
CA SER A 163 -4.52 7.92 7.14
C SER A 163 -5.21 8.71 8.25
N ASP A 164 -5.79 8.03 9.24
CA ASP A 164 -6.53 8.69 10.31
C ASP A 164 -5.62 9.54 11.18
N ILE A 165 -4.44 9.02 11.55
CA ILE A 165 -3.41 9.76 12.30
C ILE A 165 -2.93 10.98 11.52
N LEU A 166 -2.70 10.82 10.21
CA LEU A 166 -2.27 11.93 9.36
C LEU A 166 -3.35 12.98 9.21
N LYS A 167 -4.62 12.57 9.06
CA LYS A 167 -5.76 13.48 8.97
C LYS A 167 -5.89 14.33 10.25
N GLU A 168 -5.83 13.72 11.43
CA GLU A 168 -5.87 14.44 12.72
C GLU A 168 -4.76 15.49 12.80
N LYS A 169 -3.52 15.10 12.49
CA LYS A 169 -2.38 16.04 12.50
C LYS A 169 -2.52 17.18 11.50
N LEU A 170 -3.07 16.92 10.31
CA LEU A 170 -3.28 17.98 9.33
C LEU A 170 -4.33 18.98 9.80
N LEU A 171 -5.41 18.51 10.42
CA LEU A 171 -6.44 19.37 11.01
C LEU A 171 -5.96 20.20 12.20
N GLU A 172 -4.87 19.82 12.89
CA GLU A 172 -4.20 20.63 13.90
C GLU A 172 -3.40 21.79 13.27
N ILE A 173 -2.89 21.62 12.04
CA ILE A 173 -2.07 22.62 11.35
C ILE A 173 -2.95 23.56 10.52
N ASN A 174 -3.96 23.02 9.87
CA ASN A 174 -4.90 23.72 8.99
C ASN A 174 -6.31 23.11 9.20
N PRO A 175 -7.11 23.66 10.14
CA PRO A 175 -8.43 23.15 10.53
C PRO A 175 -9.51 23.34 9.48
#